data_40710950594e83498fa60d4785d980bc
#
_entry.id   40710950594e83498fa60d4785d980bc
#
_cell.length_a   1.000
_cell.length_b   1.000
_cell.length_c   1.000
_cell.angle_alpha   90.00
_cell.angle_beta   90.00
_cell.angle_gamma   90.00
#
_symmetry.space_group_name_H-M   'P 1'
#
loop_
_entity.id
_entity.type
_entity.pdbx_description
1 polymer ?
#
loop_
_entity_poly.entity_id
_entity_poly.type
_entity_poly.pdbx_seq_one_letter_code
_entity_poly.pdbx_strand_id
1 'polypeptide(L)'
;MKTTSTKLAILLFPILCVACATTSQTQLNQTLQHYIGQSSNQVQNQLNLNSMGYKVLGAPVHTPEKLTYTLLRNMPIPMGTPNLGTSVSMGAPIPTPSSGSLNIEMRCKIEFRLHDDLVESIHYVGKAC
;
A
#
# COMPACT_ATOMS: atom_id res chain seq x y z
N MET A 1 -46.05 -1.06 -48.97
CA MET A 1 -44.77 -0.54 -48.55
C MET A 1 -44.84 -0.32 -47.03
N LYS A 2 -44.31 -1.27 -46.26
CA LYS A 2 -44.38 -1.23 -44.79
C LYS A 2 -43.01 -0.87 -44.24
N THR A 3 -42.88 0.34 -43.76
CA THR A 3 -41.69 0.83 -43.06
C THR A 3 -41.66 0.25 -41.65
N THR A 4 -40.80 -0.72 -41.38
CA THR A 4 -40.52 -1.27 -40.06
C THR A 4 -39.53 -0.33 -39.36
N SER A 5 -40.07 0.43 -38.41
CA SER A 5 -39.29 1.27 -37.50
C SER A 5 -38.64 0.40 -36.43
N THR A 6 -37.36 0.14 -36.62
CA THR A 6 -36.55 -0.60 -35.61
C THR A 6 -36.19 0.38 -34.51
N LYS A 7 -36.90 0.27 -33.37
CA LYS A 7 -36.55 0.98 -32.14
C LYS A 7 -35.26 0.38 -31.57
N LEU A 8 -34.16 1.07 -31.78
CA LEU A 8 -32.86 0.78 -31.16
C LEU A 8 -32.95 1.18 -29.69
N ALA A 9 -33.27 0.23 -28.84
CA ALA A 9 -33.21 0.38 -27.40
C ALA A 9 -31.75 0.40 -26.98
N ILE A 10 -31.19 1.59 -26.81
CA ILE A 10 -29.87 1.78 -26.18
C ILE A 10 -30.02 1.46 -24.71
N LEU A 11 -29.64 0.24 -24.34
CA LEU A 11 -29.51 -0.19 -22.96
C LEU A 11 -28.28 0.52 -22.37
N LEU A 12 -28.52 1.63 -21.71
CA LEU A 12 -27.53 2.36 -20.93
C LEU A 12 -27.20 1.51 -19.71
N PHE A 13 -26.14 0.72 -19.83
CA PHE A 13 -25.61 -0.09 -18.71
C PHE A 13 -24.83 0.87 -17.82
N PRO A 14 -25.27 1.16 -16.58
CA PRO A 14 -24.46 1.92 -15.65
C PRO A 14 -23.27 1.08 -15.27
N ILE A 15 -22.08 1.44 -15.77
CA ILE A 15 -20.81 0.90 -15.32
C ILE A 15 -20.63 1.42 -13.89
N LEU A 16 -21.03 0.60 -12.93
CA LEU A 16 -20.64 0.75 -11.53
C LEU A 16 -19.13 0.59 -11.45
N CYS A 17 -18.42 1.71 -11.50
CA CYS A 17 -17.01 1.76 -11.12
C CYS A 17 -16.93 1.44 -9.63
N VAL A 18 -16.78 0.16 -9.31
CA VAL A 18 -16.36 -0.27 -8.00
C VAL A 18 -14.91 0.19 -7.86
N ALA A 19 -14.72 1.37 -7.28
CA ALA A 19 -13.42 1.83 -6.86
C ALA A 19 -12.94 0.87 -5.75
N CYS A 20 -12.24 -0.18 -6.13
CA CYS A 20 -11.51 -1.01 -5.19
C CYS A 20 -10.45 -0.13 -4.54
N ALA A 21 -10.68 0.29 -3.31
CA ALA A 21 -9.66 0.86 -2.45
C ALA A 21 -8.63 -0.26 -2.19
N THR A 22 -7.63 -0.36 -3.06
CA THR A 22 -6.51 -1.28 -2.86
C THR A 22 -5.72 -0.81 -1.65
N THR A 23 -5.61 -1.67 -0.63
CA THR A 23 -4.74 -1.38 0.50
C THR A 23 -3.31 -1.27 -0.01
N SER A 24 -2.50 -0.42 0.63
CA SER A 24 -1.10 -0.21 0.24
C SER A 24 -0.28 -1.50 0.17
N GLN A 25 -0.66 -2.52 0.94
CA GLN A 25 -0.04 -3.85 0.92
C GLN A 25 -0.36 -4.61 -0.38
N THR A 26 -1.59 -4.54 -0.84
CA THR A 26 -2.00 -5.15 -2.11
C THR A 26 -1.28 -4.48 -3.27
N GLN A 27 -1.14 -3.17 -3.23
CA GLN A 27 -0.42 -2.39 -4.25
C GLN A 27 1.07 -2.75 -4.28
N LEU A 28 1.71 -2.90 -3.11
CA LEU A 28 3.09 -3.35 -3.01
C LEU A 28 3.25 -4.74 -3.66
N ASN A 29 2.40 -5.69 -3.28
CA ASN A 29 2.43 -7.04 -3.84
C ASN A 29 2.30 -7.04 -5.36
N GLN A 30 1.32 -6.34 -5.91
CA GLN A 30 1.10 -6.26 -7.35
C GLN A 30 2.31 -5.68 -8.08
N THR A 31 2.90 -4.61 -7.53
CA THR A 31 4.08 -3.99 -8.12
C THR A 31 5.28 -4.93 -8.10
N LEU A 32 5.51 -5.61 -6.98
CA LEU A 32 6.68 -6.49 -6.84
C LEU A 32 6.56 -7.78 -7.66
N GLN A 33 5.36 -8.33 -7.82
CA GLN A 33 5.13 -9.50 -8.68
C GLN A 33 5.57 -9.28 -10.13
N HIS A 34 5.55 -8.04 -10.60
CA HIS A 34 6.02 -7.68 -11.94
C HIS A 34 7.52 -7.93 -12.15
N TYR A 35 8.30 -7.99 -11.07
CA TYR A 35 9.75 -8.21 -11.13
C TYR A 35 10.16 -9.69 -11.13
N ILE A 36 9.23 -10.62 -10.98
CA ILE A 36 9.52 -12.05 -11.10
C ILE A 36 9.98 -12.34 -12.52
N GLY A 37 11.12 -13.02 -12.66
CA GLY A 37 11.77 -13.32 -13.94
C GLY A 37 12.66 -12.20 -14.48
N GLN A 38 12.74 -11.05 -13.80
CA GLN A 38 13.66 -9.97 -14.16
C GLN A 38 15.00 -10.12 -13.44
N SER A 39 16.06 -9.52 -14.00
CA SER A 39 17.38 -9.56 -13.39
C SER A 39 17.47 -8.65 -12.15
N SER A 40 18.38 -8.98 -11.24
CA SER A 40 18.64 -8.19 -10.03
C SER A 40 18.96 -6.74 -10.35
N ASN A 41 19.70 -6.48 -11.43
CA ASN A 41 20.02 -5.12 -11.91
C ASN A 41 18.77 -4.34 -12.34
N GLN A 42 17.85 -4.98 -13.03
CA GLN A 42 16.57 -4.34 -13.41
C GLN A 42 15.75 -3.96 -12.20
N VAL A 43 15.66 -4.85 -11.21
CA VAL A 43 15.00 -4.56 -9.94
C VAL A 43 15.62 -3.33 -9.28
N GLN A 44 16.94 -3.27 -9.16
CA GLN A 44 17.64 -2.15 -8.51
C GLN A 44 17.43 -0.82 -9.24
N ASN A 45 17.38 -0.83 -10.56
CA ASN A 45 17.26 0.39 -11.38
C ASN A 45 15.81 0.89 -11.52
N GLN A 46 14.83 0.00 -11.49
CA GLN A 46 13.44 0.34 -11.79
C GLN A 46 12.55 0.40 -10.55
N LEU A 47 12.91 -0.32 -9.48
CA LEU A 47 12.09 -0.38 -8.27
C LEU A 47 12.17 0.93 -7.48
N ASN A 48 11.06 1.67 -7.50
CA ASN A 48 10.92 2.91 -6.73
C ASN A 48 9.95 2.73 -5.56
N LEU A 49 10.47 2.28 -4.43
CA LEU A 49 9.70 2.06 -3.21
C LEU A 49 9.27 3.36 -2.52
N ASN A 50 9.99 4.45 -2.78
CA ASN A 50 9.65 5.77 -2.20
C ASN A 50 8.31 6.28 -2.76
N SER A 51 8.01 6.01 -4.03
CA SER A 51 6.72 6.41 -4.64
C SER A 51 5.50 5.72 -3.98
N MET A 52 5.72 4.59 -3.31
CA MET A 52 4.70 3.84 -2.58
C MET A 52 4.64 4.19 -1.08
N GLY A 53 5.34 5.24 -0.64
CA GLY A 53 5.34 5.70 0.75
C GLY A 53 6.27 4.92 1.68
N TYR A 54 7.21 4.14 1.13
CA TYR A 54 8.24 3.45 1.92
C TYR A 54 9.55 4.23 1.88
N LYS A 55 10.22 4.33 3.00
CA LYS A 55 11.57 4.86 3.10
C LYS A 55 12.57 3.71 3.08
N VAL A 56 13.40 3.66 2.07
CA VAL A 56 14.47 2.64 1.96
C VAL A 56 15.58 2.98 2.94
N LEU A 57 15.96 2.02 3.78
CA LEU A 57 17.06 2.14 4.73
C LEU A 57 18.36 1.60 4.11
N GLY A 58 19.22 2.53 3.74
CA GLY A 58 20.52 2.20 3.17
C GLY A 58 20.45 1.59 1.77
N ALA A 59 21.58 1.11 1.29
CA ALA A 59 21.65 0.39 0.02
C ALA A 59 21.08 -1.03 0.15
N PRO A 60 20.46 -1.57 -0.91
CA PRO A 60 20.01 -2.96 -0.90
C PRO A 60 21.21 -3.91 -0.76
N VAL A 61 21.00 -4.96 0.03
CA VAL A 61 22.02 -6.02 0.19
C VAL A 61 21.84 -7.01 -0.96
N HIS A 62 22.84 -7.12 -1.81
CA HIS A 62 22.87 -8.03 -2.95
C HIS A 62 23.86 -9.17 -2.71
N THR A 63 23.37 -10.38 -2.80
CA THR A 63 24.15 -11.63 -2.79
C THR A 63 23.79 -12.46 -4.03
N PRO A 64 24.58 -13.46 -4.43
CA PRO A 64 24.24 -14.29 -5.58
C PRO A 64 22.87 -14.98 -5.48
N GLU A 65 22.38 -15.21 -4.26
CA GLU A 65 21.13 -15.93 -4.01
C GLU A 65 19.94 -15.01 -3.70
N LYS A 66 20.21 -13.75 -3.30
CA LYS A 66 19.14 -12.84 -2.88
C LYS A 66 19.51 -11.37 -2.96
N LEU A 67 18.50 -10.57 -3.25
CA LEU A 67 18.52 -9.11 -3.15
C LEU A 67 17.55 -8.67 -2.06
N THR A 68 18.04 -7.95 -1.04
CA THR A 68 17.25 -7.60 0.15
C THR A 68 17.16 -6.09 0.30
N TYR A 69 15.93 -5.58 0.41
CA TYR A 69 15.61 -4.21 0.76
C TYR A 69 15.09 -4.13 2.19
N THR A 70 15.58 -3.18 2.97
CA THR A 70 15.02 -2.86 4.30
C THR A 70 14.30 -1.52 4.20
N LEU A 71 13.04 -1.52 4.59
CA LEU A 71 12.12 -0.39 4.46
C LEU A 71 11.60 0.05 5.82
N LEU A 72 11.31 1.35 5.92
CA LEU A 72 10.51 1.92 6.98
C LEU A 72 9.21 2.47 6.39
N ARG A 73 8.14 2.29 7.13
CA ARG A 73 6.85 2.91 6.85
C ARG A 73 6.32 3.56 8.11
N ASN A 74 5.92 4.82 7.99
CA ASN A 74 5.23 5.53 9.05
C ASN A 74 3.75 5.16 9.00
N MET A 75 3.26 4.56 10.07
CA MET A 75 1.83 4.28 10.23
C MET A 75 1.24 5.19 11.29
N PRO A 76 0.30 6.07 10.92
CA PRO A 76 -0.43 6.86 11.91
C PRO A 76 -1.39 5.94 12.67
N ILE A 77 -1.22 5.83 13.97
CA ILE A 77 -2.18 5.16 14.84
C ILE A 77 -3.08 6.23 15.42
N PRO A 78 -4.40 6.21 15.12
CA PRO A 78 -5.32 7.12 15.77
C PRO A 78 -5.37 6.78 17.26
N MET A 79 -4.95 7.71 18.09
CA MET A 79 -5.20 7.61 19.51
C MET A 79 -6.69 7.87 19.72
N GLY A 80 -7.43 6.82 20.08
CA GLY A 80 -8.77 6.97 20.59
C GLY A 80 -8.71 7.84 21.83
N THR A 81 -9.35 9.01 21.80
CA THR A 81 -9.60 9.75 23.03
C THR A 81 -10.36 8.83 23.97
N PRO A 82 -9.86 8.56 25.18
CA PRO A 82 -10.69 7.90 26.17
C PRO A 82 -11.94 8.76 26.32
N ASN A 83 -13.10 8.19 26.05
CA ASN A 83 -14.39 8.78 26.30
C ASN A 83 -14.53 8.91 27.84
N LEU A 84 -13.92 9.92 28.39
CA LEU A 84 -14.23 10.39 29.73
C LEU A 84 -15.62 10.97 29.62
N GLY A 85 -16.60 10.15 30.08
CA GLY A 85 -17.99 10.49 30.04
C GLY A 85 -18.19 11.95 30.48
N THR A 86 -19.00 12.62 29.69
CA THR A 86 -19.46 13.99 29.96
C THR A 86 -19.97 14.09 31.37
N SER A 87 -19.10 14.45 32.32
CA SER A 87 -19.52 15.06 33.55
C SER A 87 -19.92 16.49 33.19
N VAL A 88 -21.24 16.67 33.13
CA VAL A 88 -21.89 17.96 32.98
C VAL A 88 -21.60 18.74 34.25
N SER A 89 -20.49 19.44 34.30
CA SER A 89 -20.20 20.42 35.31
C SER A 89 -20.32 21.80 34.67
N MET A 90 -21.42 22.45 35.01
CA MET A 90 -21.66 23.89 34.97
C MET A 90 -20.62 24.74 34.23
N GLY A 91 -20.86 25.01 32.94
CA GLY A 91 -20.61 26.35 32.39
C GLY A 91 -19.21 26.74 31.93
N ALA A 92 -18.23 25.85 31.88
CA ALA A 92 -16.94 26.17 31.27
C ALA A 92 -16.67 25.24 30.06
N PRO A 93 -16.30 25.76 28.88
CA PRO A 93 -15.89 24.92 27.77
C PRO A 93 -14.59 24.21 28.15
N ILE A 94 -14.68 22.88 28.32
CA ILE A 94 -13.50 22.03 28.49
C ILE A 94 -12.82 21.97 27.16
N PRO A 95 -11.52 22.34 27.05
CA PRO A 95 -10.80 22.16 25.78
C PRO A 95 -10.80 20.68 25.43
N THR A 96 -11.45 20.35 24.31
CA THR A 96 -11.38 19.01 23.72
C THR A 96 -9.93 18.73 23.35
N PRO A 97 -9.29 17.69 23.91
CA PRO A 97 -7.94 17.35 23.50
C PRO A 97 -8.00 17.00 22.01
N SER A 98 -7.20 17.69 21.23
CA SER A 98 -7.03 17.40 19.81
C SER A 98 -6.64 15.92 19.68
N SER A 99 -7.33 15.20 18.80
CA SER A 99 -7.03 13.81 18.47
C SER A 99 -5.61 13.75 17.89
N GLY A 100 -4.64 13.45 18.75
CA GLY A 100 -3.25 13.24 18.36
C GLY A 100 -3.14 11.89 17.65
N SER A 101 -2.46 11.85 16.51
CA SER A 101 -2.01 10.60 15.92
C SER A 101 -0.57 10.33 16.33
N LEU A 102 -0.30 9.13 16.84
CA LEU A 102 1.07 8.64 17.03
C LEU A 102 1.55 8.05 15.72
N ASN A 103 2.66 8.56 15.20
CA ASN A 103 3.34 7.95 14.07
C ASN A 103 4.31 6.88 14.59
N ILE A 104 4.03 5.62 14.27
CA ILE A 104 4.92 4.52 14.59
C ILE A 104 5.66 4.11 13.33
N GLU A 105 6.99 4.06 13.42
CA GLU A 105 7.83 3.53 12.35
C GLU A 105 7.85 2.02 12.40
N MET A 106 7.34 1.38 11.37
CA MET A 106 7.36 -0.07 11.22
C MET A 106 8.33 -0.49 10.14
N ARG A 107 9.05 -1.58 10.39
CA ARG A 107 10.01 -2.14 9.43
C ARG A 107 9.36 -3.20 8.55
N CYS A 108 9.74 -3.15 7.29
CA CYS A 108 9.46 -4.16 6.28
C CYS A 108 10.78 -4.57 5.62
N LYS A 109 11.01 -5.86 5.47
CA LYS A 109 12.11 -6.39 4.70
C LYS A 109 11.55 -7.16 3.51
N ILE A 110 12.02 -6.80 2.31
CA ILE A 110 11.65 -7.47 1.07
C ILE A 110 12.87 -8.24 0.59
N GLU A 111 12.73 -9.53 0.43
CA GLU A 111 13.77 -10.43 -0.05
C GLU A 111 13.35 -11.00 -1.41
N PHE A 112 14.07 -10.62 -2.45
CA PHE A 112 13.98 -11.25 -3.77
C PHE A 112 14.96 -12.41 -3.79
N ARG A 113 14.45 -13.62 -3.93
CA ARG A 113 15.29 -14.80 -4.14
C ARG A 113 15.71 -14.83 -5.59
N LEU A 114 17.01 -15.03 -5.80
CA LEU A 114 17.63 -15.05 -7.12
C LEU A 114 18.05 -16.47 -7.49
N HIS A 115 17.81 -16.83 -8.75
CA HIS A 115 18.39 -17.99 -9.39
C HIS A 115 18.99 -17.54 -10.71
N ASP A 116 20.28 -17.74 -10.92
CA ASP A 116 21.02 -17.25 -12.11
C ASP A 116 20.80 -15.74 -12.36
N ASP A 117 20.86 -14.93 -11.28
CA ASP A 117 20.60 -13.47 -11.27
C ASP A 117 19.17 -13.05 -11.64
N LEU A 118 18.25 -13.99 -11.83
CA LEU A 118 16.84 -13.73 -12.07
C LEU A 118 16.02 -13.90 -10.81
N VAL A 119 15.03 -13.04 -10.62
CA VAL A 119 14.10 -13.13 -9.50
C VAL A 119 13.19 -14.35 -9.68
N GLU A 120 13.33 -15.32 -8.80
CA GLU A 120 12.50 -16.52 -8.76
C GLU A 120 11.27 -16.33 -7.87
N SER A 121 11.47 -15.73 -6.69
CA SER A 121 10.39 -15.51 -5.74
C SER A 121 10.66 -14.29 -4.86
N ILE A 122 9.59 -13.80 -4.22
CA ILE A 122 9.62 -12.63 -3.35
C ILE A 122 9.07 -12.99 -1.99
N HIS A 123 9.82 -12.67 -0.95
CA HIS A 123 9.43 -12.89 0.45
C HIS A 123 9.36 -11.58 1.21
N TYR A 124 8.37 -11.46 2.07
CA TYR A 124 8.12 -10.29 2.90
C TYR A 124 8.29 -10.66 4.36
N VAL A 125 9.05 -9.88 5.09
CA VAL A 125 9.28 -10.05 6.53
C VAL A 125 9.05 -8.73 7.24
N GLY A 126 8.06 -8.68 8.11
CA GLY A 126 7.75 -7.51 8.92
C GLY A 126 6.28 -7.11 8.88
N LYS A 127 5.87 -6.31 9.87
CA LYS A 127 4.47 -5.89 10.03
C LYS A 127 4.06 -4.74 9.10
N ALA A 128 5.04 -4.06 8.49
CA ALA A 128 4.79 -2.94 7.60
C ALA A 128 4.73 -3.33 6.12
N CYS A 129 4.95 -4.61 5.82
CA CYS A 129 4.84 -5.10 4.46
C CYS A 129 3.34 -5.21 4.05
#